data_05ba56b09e5a33b2a5b4f2d625f18e47
#
_entry.id   05ba56b09e5a33b2a5b4f2d625f18e47
#
_cell.length_a   1.000
_cell.length_b   1.000
_cell.length_c   1.000
_cell.angle_alpha   90.00
_cell.angle_beta   90.00
_cell.angle_gamma   90.00
#
_symmetry.space_group_name_H-M   'P 1'
#
loop_
_entity.id
_entity.type
_entity.pdbx_description
1 polymer ?
#
loop_
_entity_poly.entity_id
_entity_poly.type
_entity_poly.pdbx_seq_one_letter_code
_entity_poly.pdbx_strand_id
1 'polypeptide(L)'
;FNTLVAELPPLLTALAQQGWIVPFDGAILSLNGQGQIGPALHDGFSQGALWQGNGGMDQLATGLLEVAGRQPGPTQLRPGTLVRDLLPIEAGGFAGWQLQAPDGTALARSHWLVLSGTLMAHPRCRSMLGWDGVPLQQAAAALGDRQLDQAAAALAAIDAPASSNLLLVLPPELTPLWLDQPWRLLQCTAMAQQRWNLRRVSLQPQADGRCAVVAESSTVFAERHRHVYGSRSSATQLLGAPSDPKGEAAVLDALERALQEALGLPTAGAERQLMRWGAAFPQAPGLPAALQLCPQSRIGFCGDYVTSEGFGRIEGAITSAAALAAQLLPLL
;
A
#
# COMPACT_ATOMS: atom_id res chain seq x y z
N PHE A 1 9.83 6.16 0.99
CA PHE A 1 8.63 7.01 0.86
C PHE A 1 9.02 8.47 0.91
N ASN A 2 8.14 9.35 0.45
CA ASN A 2 8.37 10.79 0.54
C ASN A 2 7.30 11.48 1.38
N THR A 3 7.67 12.65 1.94
CA THR A 3 6.77 13.59 2.59
C THR A 3 6.88 14.94 1.88
N LEU A 4 5.73 15.61 1.65
CA LEU A 4 5.69 16.92 0.99
C LEU A 4 5.78 18.07 1.99
N VAL A 5 5.35 17.86 3.23
CA VAL A 5 5.40 18.87 4.27
C VAL A 5 6.83 19.12 4.71
N ALA A 6 7.12 20.38 5.05
CA ALA A 6 8.46 20.80 5.53
C ALA A 6 8.82 20.13 6.87
N GLU A 7 7.81 19.93 7.73
CA GLU A 7 7.97 19.29 9.03
C GLU A 7 7.27 17.93 9.02
N LEU A 8 7.95 16.90 9.49
CA LEU A 8 7.34 15.56 9.60
C LEU A 8 6.12 15.60 10.54
N PRO A 9 5.04 14.91 10.21
CA PRO A 9 3.96 14.65 11.15
C PRO A 9 4.50 14.10 12.49
N PRO A 10 3.89 14.46 13.63
CA PRO A 10 4.44 14.11 14.96
C PRO A 10 4.76 12.62 15.13
N LEU A 11 3.92 11.74 14.58
CA LEU A 11 4.15 10.30 14.65
C LEU A 11 5.40 9.88 13.84
N LEU A 12 5.59 10.42 12.63
CA LEU A 12 6.81 10.16 11.85
C LEU A 12 8.05 10.76 12.50
N THR A 13 7.92 11.93 13.12
CA THR A 13 9.00 12.53 13.91
C THR A 13 9.41 11.61 15.05
N ALA A 14 8.46 11.05 15.80
CA ALA A 14 8.74 10.11 16.87
C ALA A 14 9.43 8.82 16.37
N LEU A 15 9.00 8.31 15.22
CA LEU A 15 9.63 7.13 14.60
C LEU A 15 11.07 7.42 14.13
N ALA A 16 11.32 8.62 13.59
CA ALA A 16 12.67 9.04 13.20
C ALA A 16 13.58 9.21 14.41
N GLN A 17 13.10 9.83 15.48
CA GLN A 17 13.84 9.99 16.74
C GLN A 17 14.20 8.65 17.41
N GLN A 18 13.34 7.65 17.25
CA GLN A 18 13.56 6.30 17.77
C GLN A 18 14.38 5.40 16.82
N GLY A 19 14.75 5.92 15.65
CA GLY A 19 15.57 5.20 14.68
C GLY A 19 14.83 4.13 13.85
N TRP A 20 13.49 4.12 13.87
CA TRP A 20 12.70 3.21 13.02
C TRP A 20 12.73 3.60 11.56
N ILE A 21 12.77 4.89 11.29
CA ILE A 21 12.94 5.45 9.94
C ILE A 21 14.15 6.38 9.92
N VAL A 22 14.80 6.45 8.78
CA VAL A 22 15.96 7.31 8.53
C VAL A 22 15.78 8.06 7.22
N PRO A 23 16.43 9.22 7.04
CA PRO A 23 16.48 9.88 5.74
C PRO A 23 17.01 8.92 4.67
N PHE A 24 16.45 8.99 3.48
CA PHE A 24 16.98 8.28 2.33
C PHE A 24 18.21 9.03 1.82
N ASP A 25 19.36 8.39 1.86
CA ASP A 25 20.68 8.94 1.50
C ASP A 25 21.16 8.58 0.09
N GLY A 26 20.34 7.84 -0.66
CA GLY A 26 20.67 7.37 -1.99
C GLY A 26 20.42 8.40 -3.08
N ALA A 27 21.27 8.41 -4.12
CA ALA A 27 21.04 9.24 -5.30
C ALA A 27 19.82 8.76 -6.09
N ILE A 28 19.00 9.73 -6.52
CA ILE A 28 17.88 9.51 -7.43
C ILE A 28 18.29 10.02 -8.81
N LEU A 29 18.21 9.14 -9.79
CA LEU A 29 18.49 9.46 -11.18
C LEU A 29 17.33 9.03 -12.09
N SER A 30 17.36 9.40 -13.35
CA SER A 30 16.39 8.96 -14.35
C SER A 30 17.01 8.07 -15.42
N LEU A 31 16.16 7.23 -16.03
CA LEU A 31 16.50 6.42 -17.19
C LEU A 31 15.62 6.87 -18.37
N ASN A 32 16.23 7.25 -19.47
CA ASN A 32 15.50 7.61 -20.70
C ASN A 32 15.28 6.41 -21.64
N GLY A 33 14.48 6.61 -22.68
CA GLY A 33 14.17 5.55 -23.66
C GLY A 33 15.36 5.03 -24.49
N GLN A 34 16.54 5.66 -24.42
CA GLN A 34 17.78 5.22 -25.04
C GLN A 34 18.70 4.42 -24.08
N GLY A 35 18.29 4.25 -22.83
CA GLY A 35 19.11 3.58 -21.81
C GLY A 35 20.15 4.49 -21.15
N GLN A 36 20.02 5.81 -21.31
CA GLN A 36 20.93 6.77 -20.70
C GLN A 36 20.41 7.21 -19.35
N ILE A 37 21.32 7.29 -18.38
CA ILE A 37 21.06 7.79 -17.03
C ILE A 37 21.25 9.31 -17.02
N GLY A 38 20.28 10.02 -16.44
CA GLY A 38 20.25 11.47 -16.32
C GLY A 38 19.79 11.94 -14.97
N PRO A 39 19.64 13.27 -14.77
CA PRO A 39 19.12 13.83 -13.52
C PRO A 39 17.75 13.28 -13.14
N ALA A 40 17.41 13.31 -11.84
CA ALA A 40 16.11 12.93 -11.34
C ALA A 40 14.96 13.65 -12.06
N LEU A 41 13.86 12.94 -12.26
CA LEU A 41 12.64 13.56 -12.79
C LEU A 41 12.02 14.47 -11.71
N HIS A 42 11.49 15.62 -12.15
CA HIS A 42 10.70 16.50 -11.28
C HIS A 42 9.25 15.97 -11.22
N ASP A 43 9.05 14.81 -10.61
CA ASP A 43 7.74 14.23 -10.37
C ASP A 43 7.34 14.32 -8.90
N GLY A 44 6.09 13.95 -8.60
CA GLY A 44 5.57 13.99 -7.23
C GLY A 44 6.31 13.08 -6.24
N PHE A 45 7.11 12.11 -6.70
CA PHE A 45 7.89 11.26 -5.83
C PHE A 45 9.23 11.89 -5.42
N SER A 46 9.89 12.61 -6.32
CA SER A 46 11.16 13.29 -6.05
C SER A 46 11.00 14.64 -5.32
N GLN A 47 9.75 15.09 -5.12
CA GLN A 47 9.44 16.28 -4.33
C GLN A 47 9.43 15.97 -2.83
N GLY A 48 9.87 16.94 -2.02
CA GLY A 48 9.88 16.85 -0.57
C GLY A 48 11.05 16.03 -0.01
N ALA A 49 10.93 15.62 1.25
CA ALA A 49 11.93 14.82 1.93
C ALA A 49 11.67 13.32 1.70
N LEU A 50 12.74 12.56 1.48
CA LEU A 50 12.69 11.12 1.28
C LEU A 50 13.13 10.37 2.53
N TRP A 51 12.41 9.31 2.85
CA TRP A 51 12.62 8.48 4.03
C TRP A 51 12.61 6.99 3.68
N GLN A 52 13.28 6.21 4.49
CA GLN A 52 13.26 4.74 4.40
C GLN A 52 13.18 4.12 5.80
N GLY A 53 12.71 2.89 5.90
CA GLY A 53 12.83 2.11 7.12
C GLY A 53 14.31 1.78 7.39
N ASN A 54 14.75 1.84 8.62
CA ASN A 54 16.12 1.55 9.01
C ASN A 54 16.40 0.04 8.90
N GLY A 55 17.07 -0.38 7.85
CA GLY A 55 17.32 -1.78 7.52
C GLY A 55 16.22 -2.48 6.71
N GLY A 56 15.06 -1.81 6.49
CA GLY A 56 13.95 -2.34 5.68
C GLY A 56 12.66 -1.56 5.92
N MET A 57 11.75 -1.55 4.95
CA MET A 57 10.48 -0.81 5.07
C MET A 57 9.51 -1.41 6.09
N ASP A 58 9.68 -2.66 6.49
CA ASP A 58 8.97 -3.33 7.58
C ASP A 58 9.22 -2.65 8.94
N GLN A 59 10.37 -1.97 9.12
CA GLN A 59 10.69 -1.23 10.33
C GLN A 59 9.72 -0.07 10.59
N LEU A 60 9.15 0.53 9.54
CA LEU A 60 8.08 1.52 9.71
C LEU A 60 6.85 0.89 10.40
N ALA A 61 6.41 -0.29 9.94
CA ALA A 61 5.27 -0.98 10.52
C ALA A 61 5.57 -1.45 11.95
N THR A 62 6.77 -1.98 12.19
CA THR A 62 7.22 -2.40 13.52
C THR A 62 7.22 -1.23 14.49
N GLY A 63 7.79 -0.08 14.09
CA GLY A 63 7.81 1.13 14.91
C GLY A 63 6.41 1.66 15.23
N LEU A 64 5.48 1.63 14.26
CA LEU A 64 4.08 2.01 14.49
C LEU A 64 3.40 1.10 15.53
N LEU A 65 3.63 -0.21 15.47
CA LEU A 65 3.10 -1.16 16.45
C LEU A 65 3.70 -0.97 17.85
N GLU A 66 4.99 -0.68 17.93
CA GLU A 66 5.67 -0.35 19.19
C GLU A 66 5.07 0.91 19.84
N VAL A 67 4.86 1.96 19.06
CA VAL A 67 4.23 3.19 19.54
C VAL A 67 2.80 2.92 20.01
N ALA A 68 2.02 2.14 19.24
CA ALA A 68 0.67 1.76 19.61
C ALA A 68 0.63 0.95 20.92
N GLY A 69 1.56 0.00 21.07
CA GLY A 69 1.64 -0.86 22.26
C GLY A 69 2.00 -0.11 23.57
N ARG A 70 2.56 1.10 23.47
CA ARG A 70 2.87 1.95 24.64
C ARG A 70 1.68 2.81 25.11
N GLN A 71 0.60 2.85 24.35
CA GLN A 71 -0.60 3.60 24.72
C GLN A 71 -1.41 2.86 25.80
N PRO A 72 -2.14 3.58 26.65
CA PRO A 72 -3.03 2.94 27.61
C PRO A 72 -4.14 2.17 26.90
N GLY A 73 -4.36 0.94 27.32
CA GLY A 73 -5.39 0.04 26.81
C GLY A 73 -4.82 -1.11 25.96
N PRO A 74 -5.54 -2.24 25.90
CA PRO A 74 -5.09 -3.42 25.17
C PRO A 74 -5.25 -3.20 23.68
N THR A 75 -4.13 -3.17 22.95
CA THR A 75 -4.12 -3.26 21.48
C THR A 75 -3.92 -4.71 21.08
N GLN A 76 -4.87 -5.28 20.33
CA GLN A 76 -4.78 -6.64 19.82
C GLN A 76 -4.62 -6.64 18.31
N LEU A 77 -3.47 -7.12 17.85
CA LEU A 77 -3.21 -7.37 16.44
C LEU A 77 -3.66 -8.79 16.06
N ARG A 78 -4.45 -8.93 15.01
CA ARG A 78 -4.92 -10.22 14.47
C ARG A 78 -4.53 -10.37 12.99
N PRO A 79 -3.26 -10.64 12.68
CA PRO A 79 -2.83 -10.87 11.31
C PRO A 79 -3.47 -12.15 10.77
N GLY A 80 -3.55 -12.26 9.44
CA GLY A 80 -4.15 -13.43 8.78
C GLY A 80 -5.65 -13.59 8.98
N THR A 81 -6.34 -12.56 9.51
CA THR A 81 -7.79 -12.62 9.76
C THR A 81 -8.54 -11.87 8.67
N LEU A 82 -9.35 -12.59 7.89
CA LEU A 82 -10.20 -12.02 6.85
C LEU A 82 -11.55 -11.62 7.43
N VAL A 83 -11.86 -10.33 7.40
CA VAL A 83 -13.21 -9.82 7.64
C VAL A 83 -13.97 -9.84 6.33
N ARG A 84 -15.14 -10.50 6.30
CA ARG A 84 -16.02 -10.57 5.13
C ARG A 84 -17.22 -9.63 5.26
N ASP A 85 -17.85 -9.59 6.44
CA ASP A 85 -19.07 -8.83 6.66
C ASP A 85 -18.93 -7.82 7.80
N LEU A 86 -19.52 -6.65 7.57
CA LEU A 86 -19.64 -5.55 8.51
C LEU A 86 -21.11 -5.44 8.90
N LEU A 87 -21.49 -5.96 10.06
CA LEU A 87 -22.87 -5.97 10.49
C LEU A 87 -23.10 -4.88 11.54
N PRO A 88 -23.94 -3.88 11.26
CA PRO A 88 -24.44 -2.99 12.31
C PRO A 88 -25.33 -3.81 13.25
N ILE A 89 -25.13 -3.64 14.55
CA ILE A 89 -25.92 -4.33 15.58
C ILE A 89 -26.45 -3.33 16.61
N GLU A 90 -27.70 -3.55 16.99
CA GLU A 90 -28.33 -2.87 18.10
C GLU A 90 -29.12 -3.91 18.90
N ALA A 91 -28.58 -4.35 20.02
CA ALA A 91 -29.19 -5.38 20.85
C ALA A 91 -28.75 -5.26 22.31
N GLY A 92 -29.69 -5.38 23.24
CA GLY A 92 -29.41 -5.44 24.67
C GLY A 92 -28.69 -4.20 25.22
N GLY A 93 -28.95 -3.01 24.67
CA GLY A 93 -28.27 -1.76 25.04
C GLY A 93 -26.90 -1.54 24.40
N PHE A 94 -26.42 -2.47 23.56
CA PHE A 94 -25.23 -2.30 22.76
C PHE A 94 -25.61 -1.82 21.36
N ALA A 95 -25.00 -0.73 20.91
CA ALA A 95 -25.06 -0.27 19.52
C ALA A 95 -23.64 -0.14 18.97
N GLY A 96 -23.40 -0.75 17.81
CA GLY A 96 -22.07 -0.79 17.19
C GLY A 96 -21.99 -1.79 16.03
N TRP A 97 -20.85 -2.44 15.91
CA TRP A 97 -20.50 -3.30 14.80
C TRP A 97 -20.15 -4.72 15.23
N GLN A 98 -20.55 -5.69 14.44
CA GLN A 98 -20.05 -7.06 14.49
C GLN A 98 -19.30 -7.36 13.20
N LEU A 99 -18.06 -7.80 13.30
CA LEU A 99 -17.24 -8.24 12.19
C LEU A 99 -17.36 -9.75 12.05
N GLN A 100 -17.56 -10.25 10.82
CA GLN A 100 -17.66 -11.69 10.57
C GLN A 100 -16.63 -12.15 9.53
N ALA A 101 -16.20 -13.40 9.71
CA ALA A 101 -15.42 -14.15 8.73
C ALA A 101 -16.29 -14.63 7.56
N PRO A 102 -15.70 -15.15 6.46
CA PRO A 102 -16.45 -15.70 5.32
C PRO A 102 -17.40 -16.85 5.66
N ASP A 103 -17.14 -17.60 6.71
CA ASP A 103 -17.98 -18.70 7.21
C ASP A 103 -19.09 -18.24 8.17
N GLY A 104 -19.24 -16.92 8.37
CA GLY A 104 -20.21 -16.34 9.30
C GLY A 104 -19.76 -16.30 10.76
N THR A 105 -18.57 -16.80 11.08
CA THR A 105 -18.03 -16.74 12.46
C THR A 105 -17.82 -15.30 12.90
N ALA A 106 -18.34 -14.95 14.08
CA ALA A 106 -18.12 -13.63 14.67
C ALA A 106 -16.66 -13.47 15.11
N LEU A 107 -15.97 -12.48 14.56
CA LEU A 107 -14.55 -12.19 14.82
C LEU A 107 -14.39 -11.18 15.97
N ALA A 108 -15.22 -10.14 15.97
CA ALA A 108 -15.16 -9.08 16.96
C ALA A 108 -16.48 -8.31 17.03
N ARG A 109 -16.70 -7.61 18.15
CA ARG A 109 -17.71 -6.58 18.33
C ARG A 109 -17.05 -5.31 18.82
N SER A 110 -17.49 -4.15 18.34
CA SER A 110 -16.94 -2.85 18.72
C SER A 110 -18.00 -1.77 18.67
N HIS A 111 -17.91 -0.76 19.52
CA HIS A 111 -18.77 0.41 19.46
C HIS A 111 -18.47 1.27 18.24
N TRP A 112 -17.21 1.33 17.83
CA TRP A 112 -16.77 2.08 16.67
C TRP A 112 -15.99 1.18 15.71
N LEU A 113 -16.12 1.45 14.42
CA LEU A 113 -15.36 0.81 13.36
C LEU A 113 -14.50 1.85 12.65
N VAL A 114 -13.23 1.53 12.38
CA VAL A 114 -12.36 2.35 11.53
C VAL A 114 -11.87 1.50 10.37
N LEU A 115 -12.09 1.98 9.15
CA LEU A 115 -11.59 1.36 7.93
C LEU A 115 -10.37 2.13 7.42
N SER A 116 -9.20 1.48 7.44
CA SER A 116 -7.94 2.06 6.95
C SER A 116 -7.60 1.67 5.50
N GLY A 117 -8.44 0.84 4.87
CA GLY A 117 -8.29 0.44 3.47
C GLY A 117 -9.62 0.44 2.74
N THR A 118 -9.58 0.55 1.41
CA THR A 118 -10.78 0.70 0.59
C THR A 118 -11.42 -0.63 0.17
N LEU A 119 -10.81 -1.79 0.45
CA LEU A 119 -11.29 -3.09 -0.06
C LEU A 119 -12.73 -3.40 0.36
N MET A 120 -13.09 -3.15 1.62
CA MET A 120 -14.41 -3.41 2.18
C MET A 120 -15.49 -2.42 1.67
N ALA A 121 -15.08 -1.33 1.03
CA ALA A 121 -15.94 -0.26 0.54
C ALA A 121 -16.01 -0.17 -0.99
N HIS A 122 -15.09 -0.85 -1.70
CA HIS A 122 -14.94 -0.67 -3.14
C HIS A 122 -15.46 -1.90 -3.92
N PRO A 123 -16.19 -1.71 -5.04
CA PRO A 123 -16.74 -2.81 -5.85
C PRO A 123 -15.71 -3.83 -6.36
N ARG A 124 -14.41 -3.49 -6.39
CA ARG A 124 -13.35 -4.44 -6.76
C ARG A 124 -13.28 -5.68 -5.86
N CYS A 125 -13.80 -5.63 -4.63
CA CYS A 125 -13.87 -6.81 -3.76
C CYS A 125 -14.69 -7.93 -4.41
N ARG A 126 -15.70 -7.60 -5.21
CA ARG A 126 -16.51 -8.59 -5.93
C ARG A 126 -15.68 -9.34 -6.97
N SER A 127 -14.92 -8.62 -7.80
CA SER A 127 -14.08 -9.24 -8.85
C SER A 127 -12.83 -9.92 -8.30
N MET A 128 -12.26 -9.40 -7.20
CA MET A 128 -11.03 -9.95 -6.62
C MET A 128 -11.30 -11.15 -5.71
N LEU A 129 -12.41 -11.14 -4.97
CA LEU A 129 -12.71 -12.10 -3.90
C LEU A 129 -13.93 -12.96 -4.19
N GLY A 130 -14.58 -12.76 -5.34
CA GLY A 130 -15.82 -13.47 -5.68
C GLY A 130 -17.01 -13.11 -4.77
N TRP A 131 -16.95 -11.96 -4.09
CA TRP A 131 -18.02 -11.57 -3.18
C TRP A 131 -19.26 -11.12 -3.95
N ASP A 132 -20.44 -11.46 -3.45
CA ASP A 132 -21.73 -11.12 -4.02
C ASP A 132 -22.13 -9.65 -3.76
N GLY A 133 -21.56 -8.99 -2.74
CA GLY A 133 -21.81 -7.61 -2.38
C GLY A 133 -20.58 -6.86 -1.90
N VAL A 134 -20.73 -5.55 -1.71
CA VAL A 134 -19.72 -4.67 -1.11
C VAL A 134 -20.10 -4.48 0.36
N PRO A 135 -19.29 -4.96 1.33
CA PRO A 135 -19.69 -5.00 2.74
C PRO A 135 -20.14 -3.65 3.31
N LEU A 136 -19.40 -2.58 3.03
CA LEU A 136 -19.78 -1.25 3.51
C LEU A 136 -21.08 -0.75 2.88
N GLN A 137 -21.34 -1.02 1.60
CA GLN A 137 -22.58 -0.61 0.95
C GLN A 137 -23.79 -1.37 1.53
N GLN A 138 -23.61 -2.66 1.83
CA GLN A 138 -24.67 -3.46 2.48
C GLN A 138 -24.98 -2.93 3.88
N ALA A 139 -23.94 -2.59 4.66
CA ALA A 139 -24.10 -2.01 5.98
C ALA A 139 -24.74 -0.60 5.93
N ALA A 140 -24.34 0.25 4.99
CA ALA A 140 -24.90 1.59 4.79
C ALA A 140 -26.40 1.53 4.47
N ALA A 141 -26.80 0.62 3.56
CA ALA A 141 -28.21 0.41 3.23
C ALA A 141 -29.04 -0.03 4.44
N ALA A 142 -28.48 -0.81 5.37
CA ALA A 142 -29.16 -1.23 6.58
C ALA A 142 -29.30 -0.11 7.62
N LEU A 143 -28.33 0.82 7.67
CA LEU A 143 -28.32 1.93 8.65
C LEU A 143 -29.13 3.15 8.22
N GLY A 144 -29.29 3.40 6.92
CA GLY A 144 -30.01 4.55 6.40
C GLY A 144 -29.36 5.90 6.76
N ASP A 145 -28.05 5.92 7.01
CA ASP A 145 -27.27 7.13 7.31
C ASP A 145 -26.78 7.78 6.01
N ARG A 146 -27.37 8.94 5.68
CA ARG A 146 -27.02 9.67 4.45
C ARG A 146 -25.54 10.04 4.34
N GLN A 147 -24.88 10.34 5.47
CA GLN A 147 -23.46 10.67 5.45
C GLN A 147 -22.63 9.43 5.12
N LEU A 148 -22.98 8.27 5.67
CA LEU A 148 -22.33 6.99 5.35
C LEU A 148 -22.58 6.59 3.89
N ASP A 149 -23.79 6.81 3.35
CA ASP A 149 -24.08 6.56 1.93
C ASP A 149 -23.18 7.39 1.02
N GLN A 150 -22.99 8.68 1.35
CA GLN A 150 -22.08 9.56 0.61
C GLN A 150 -20.62 9.09 0.71
N ALA A 151 -20.16 8.69 1.89
CA ALA A 151 -18.83 8.16 2.09
C ALA A 151 -18.61 6.86 1.30
N ALA A 152 -19.57 5.92 1.37
CA ALA A 152 -19.51 4.66 0.63
C ALA A 152 -19.49 4.89 -0.89
N ALA A 153 -20.27 5.83 -1.39
CA ALA A 153 -20.29 6.21 -2.81
C ALA A 153 -18.94 6.83 -3.24
N ALA A 154 -18.39 7.73 -2.43
CA ALA A 154 -17.08 8.33 -2.71
C ALA A 154 -15.96 7.28 -2.72
N LEU A 155 -15.94 6.38 -1.74
CA LEU A 155 -14.97 5.28 -1.67
C LEU A 155 -15.08 4.31 -2.85
N ALA A 156 -16.30 4.02 -3.29
CA ALA A 156 -16.55 3.15 -4.44
C ALA A 156 -16.09 3.75 -5.78
N ALA A 157 -15.96 5.08 -5.84
CA ALA A 157 -15.54 5.81 -7.05
C ALA A 157 -14.02 6.03 -7.13
N ILE A 158 -13.26 5.71 -6.08
CA ILE A 158 -11.79 5.91 -6.08
C ILE A 158 -11.15 4.91 -7.05
N ASP A 159 -10.57 5.42 -8.12
CA ASP A 159 -9.74 4.61 -8.99
C ASP A 159 -8.35 4.38 -8.36
N ALA A 160 -7.83 3.17 -8.52
CA ALA A 160 -6.50 2.81 -8.04
C ALA A 160 -5.90 1.75 -8.98
N PRO A 161 -5.00 2.16 -9.89
CA PRO A 161 -4.40 1.25 -10.85
C PRO A 161 -3.57 0.16 -10.16
N ALA A 162 -3.44 -0.98 -10.83
CA ALA A 162 -2.59 -2.06 -10.37
C ALA A 162 -1.09 -1.70 -10.50
N SER A 163 -0.26 -2.33 -9.69
CA SER A 163 1.20 -2.33 -9.82
C SER A 163 1.73 -3.75 -9.68
N SER A 164 2.69 -4.12 -10.52
CA SER A 164 3.39 -5.40 -10.45
C SER A 164 4.88 -5.13 -10.27
N ASN A 165 5.46 -5.65 -9.20
CA ASN A 165 6.86 -5.44 -8.88
C ASN A 165 7.60 -6.79 -8.97
N LEU A 166 8.70 -6.80 -9.71
CA LEU A 166 9.71 -7.85 -9.60
C LEU A 166 10.61 -7.52 -8.41
N LEU A 167 10.66 -8.42 -7.45
CA LEU A 167 11.65 -8.39 -6.38
C LEU A 167 12.74 -9.41 -6.70
N LEU A 168 14.00 -8.95 -6.70
CA LEU A 168 15.18 -9.81 -6.82
C LEU A 168 15.99 -9.68 -5.54
N VAL A 169 16.35 -10.80 -4.94
CA VAL A 169 17.42 -10.82 -3.92
C VAL A 169 18.66 -11.36 -4.58
N LEU A 170 19.64 -10.49 -4.76
CA LEU A 170 20.87 -10.82 -5.50
C LEU A 170 21.78 -11.74 -4.69
N PRO A 171 22.44 -12.69 -5.34
CA PRO A 171 23.46 -13.47 -4.70
C PRO A 171 24.68 -12.58 -4.35
N PRO A 172 25.51 -12.99 -3.36
CA PRO A 172 26.60 -12.17 -2.86
C PRO A 172 27.58 -11.67 -3.93
N GLU A 173 27.84 -12.48 -4.95
CA GLU A 173 28.76 -12.17 -6.06
C GLU A 173 28.25 -11.05 -6.99
N LEU A 174 26.94 -10.86 -7.10
CA LEU A 174 26.36 -9.79 -7.91
C LEU A 174 26.07 -8.51 -7.11
N THR A 175 25.96 -8.63 -5.80
CA THR A 175 25.61 -7.51 -4.91
C THR A 175 26.52 -6.28 -5.09
N PRO A 176 27.88 -6.40 -5.12
CA PRO A 176 28.74 -5.24 -5.32
C PRO A 176 28.48 -4.52 -6.64
N LEU A 177 28.31 -5.27 -7.74
CA LEU A 177 28.08 -4.70 -9.07
C LEU A 177 26.82 -3.80 -9.12
N TRP A 178 25.78 -4.18 -8.40
CA TRP A 178 24.54 -3.41 -8.31
C TRP A 178 24.67 -2.25 -7.33
N LEU A 179 25.33 -2.43 -6.18
CA LEU A 179 25.52 -1.37 -5.20
C LEU A 179 26.56 -0.32 -5.63
N ASP A 180 27.45 -0.63 -6.57
CA ASP A 180 28.39 0.31 -7.17
C ASP A 180 27.73 1.26 -8.19
N GLN A 181 26.45 1.04 -8.53
CA GLN A 181 25.73 1.95 -9.41
C GLN A 181 25.62 3.35 -8.79
N PRO A 182 25.70 4.43 -9.60
CA PRO A 182 25.65 5.81 -9.12
C PRO A 182 24.28 6.22 -8.58
N TRP A 183 23.33 5.31 -8.51
CA TRP A 183 21.95 5.55 -8.06
C TRP A 183 21.49 4.49 -7.06
N ARG A 184 20.55 4.85 -6.20
CA ARG A 184 19.78 3.93 -5.36
C ARG A 184 18.33 3.86 -5.82
N LEU A 185 17.86 4.89 -6.52
CA LEU A 185 16.56 4.95 -7.13
C LEU A 185 16.66 5.46 -8.56
N LEU A 186 16.09 4.73 -9.49
CA LEU A 186 16.08 5.08 -10.90
C LEU A 186 14.62 5.26 -11.36
N GLN A 187 14.29 6.46 -11.83
CA GLN A 187 12.96 6.80 -12.34
C GLN A 187 12.96 6.65 -13.87
N CYS A 188 12.05 5.86 -14.42
CA CYS A 188 11.93 5.70 -15.86
C CYS A 188 11.10 6.83 -16.48
N THR A 189 11.66 7.54 -17.46
CA THR A 189 10.88 8.51 -18.27
C THR A 189 9.72 7.82 -18.99
N ALA A 190 8.74 8.58 -19.48
CA ALA A 190 7.62 8.01 -20.25
C ALA A 190 8.07 7.13 -21.43
N MET A 191 9.13 7.55 -22.13
CA MET A 191 9.72 6.76 -23.23
C MET A 191 10.36 5.45 -22.73
N ALA A 192 11.03 5.48 -21.59
CA ALA A 192 11.58 4.28 -20.95
C ALA A 192 10.48 3.32 -20.48
N GLN A 193 9.43 3.85 -19.86
CA GLN A 193 8.26 3.08 -19.45
C GLN A 193 7.57 2.39 -20.64
N GLN A 194 7.45 3.10 -21.76
CA GLN A 194 6.89 2.55 -23.00
C GLN A 194 7.76 1.44 -23.59
N ARG A 195 9.09 1.61 -23.54
CA ARG A 195 10.04 0.66 -24.13
C ARG A 195 10.21 -0.60 -23.28
N TRP A 196 10.40 -0.44 -21.96
CA TRP A 196 10.77 -1.54 -21.07
C TRP A 196 9.67 -1.94 -20.08
N ASN A 197 8.53 -1.27 -20.08
CA ASN A 197 7.45 -1.52 -19.11
C ASN A 197 7.89 -1.34 -17.64
N LEU A 198 8.97 -0.63 -17.37
CA LEU A 198 9.47 -0.31 -16.04
C LEU A 198 9.15 1.14 -15.71
N ARG A 199 8.62 1.38 -14.53
CA ARG A 199 8.34 2.72 -13.99
C ARG A 199 9.49 3.21 -13.12
N ARG A 200 10.04 2.31 -12.29
CA ARG A 200 11.05 2.65 -11.32
C ARG A 200 11.86 1.41 -10.93
N VAL A 201 13.14 1.60 -10.62
CA VAL A 201 13.99 0.57 -10.04
C VAL A 201 14.63 1.11 -8.76
N SER A 202 14.59 0.36 -7.67
CA SER A 202 15.27 0.74 -6.43
C SER A 202 16.20 -0.36 -5.95
N LEU A 203 17.35 0.04 -5.41
CA LEU A 203 18.31 -0.81 -4.77
C LEU A 203 18.17 -0.69 -3.25
N GLN A 204 18.02 -1.80 -2.59
CA GLN A 204 17.79 -1.86 -1.15
C GLN A 204 18.86 -2.76 -0.52
N PRO A 205 19.94 -2.18 0.04
CA PRO A 205 20.90 -2.93 0.83
C PRO A 205 20.20 -3.65 1.98
N GLN A 206 20.52 -4.92 2.18
CA GLN A 206 19.96 -5.75 3.23
C GLN A 206 20.93 -5.87 4.40
N ALA A 207 20.41 -6.12 5.61
CA ALA A 207 21.22 -6.26 6.81
C ALA A 207 22.23 -7.44 6.74
N ASP A 208 21.95 -8.45 5.94
CA ASP A 208 22.83 -9.61 5.69
C ASP A 208 23.90 -9.35 4.62
N GLY A 209 24.04 -8.11 4.15
CA GLY A 209 25.02 -7.69 3.15
C GLY A 209 24.61 -7.96 1.70
N ARG A 210 23.43 -8.56 1.45
CA ARG A 210 22.89 -8.71 0.09
C ARG A 210 22.23 -7.42 -0.39
N CYS A 211 21.85 -7.37 -1.66
CA CYS A 211 21.02 -6.30 -2.21
C CYS A 211 19.71 -6.86 -2.74
N ALA A 212 18.61 -6.26 -2.34
CA ALA A 212 17.32 -6.47 -2.99
C ALA A 212 17.11 -5.39 -4.06
N VAL A 213 16.70 -5.82 -5.26
CA VAL A 213 16.31 -4.95 -6.38
C VAL A 213 14.79 -5.01 -6.52
N VAL A 214 14.14 -3.86 -6.46
CA VAL A 214 12.71 -3.76 -6.71
C VAL A 214 12.50 -3.04 -8.04
N ALA A 215 12.03 -3.77 -9.04
CA ALA A 215 11.67 -3.23 -10.35
C ALA A 215 10.13 -3.10 -10.44
N GLU A 216 9.65 -1.87 -10.35
CA GLU A 216 8.23 -1.53 -10.45
C GLU A 216 7.84 -1.44 -11.93
N SER A 217 6.80 -2.15 -12.32
CA SER A 217 6.28 -2.09 -13.68
C SER A 217 5.57 -0.77 -14.00
N SER A 218 5.46 -0.44 -15.29
CA SER A 218 4.53 0.59 -15.74
C SER A 218 3.08 0.18 -15.44
N THR A 219 2.21 1.17 -15.25
CA THR A 219 0.77 0.95 -15.02
C THR A 219 0.14 0.17 -16.18
N VAL A 220 0.52 0.47 -17.41
CA VAL A 220 0.01 -0.22 -18.61
C VAL A 220 0.35 -1.73 -18.57
N PHE A 221 1.57 -2.07 -18.16
CA PHE A 221 1.97 -3.46 -18.01
C PHE A 221 1.20 -4.14 -16.87
N ALA A 222 1.11 -3.51 -15.71
CA ALA A 222 0.40 -4.06 -14.56
C ALA A 222 -1.09 -4.31 -14.84
N GLU A 223 -1.76 -3.37 -15.51
CA GLU A 223 -3.18 -3.52 -15.89
C GLU A 223 -3.40 -4.65 -16.91
N ARG A 224 -2.48 -4.85 -17.85
CA ARG A 224 -2.55 -5.98 -18.79
C ARG A 224 -2.46 -7.34 -18.08
N HIS A 225 -1.72 -7.41 -16.97
CA HIS A 225 -1.50 -8.61 -16.18
C HIS A 225 -2.26 -8.61 -14.84
N ARG A 226 -3.29 -7.76 -14.71
CA ARG A 226 -4.04 -7.59 -13.45
C ARG A 226 -4.72 -8.86 -12.93
N HIS A 227 -4.92 -9.86 -13.78
CA HIS A 227 -5.50 -11.15 -13.44
C HIS A 227 -4.48 -12.16 -12.88
N VAL A 228 -3.18 -11.87 -12.99
CA VAL A 228 -2.11 -12.76 -12.50
C VAL A 228 -1.94 -12.55 -10.99
N TYR A 229 -2.27 -13.56 -10.21
CA TYR A 229 -2.04 -13.57 -8.77
C TYR A 229 -0.80 -14.42 -8.48
N GLY A 230 0.20 -13.82 -7.82
CA GLY A 230 1.40 -14.53 -7.40
C GLY A 230 1.07 -15.57 -6.30
N SER A 231 1.82 -16.65 -6.27
CA SER A 231 1.66 -17.74 -5.30
C SER A 231 1.78 -17.27 -3.83
N ARG A 232 2.53 -16.18 -3.59
CA ARG A 232 2.71 -15.55 -2.27
C ARG A 232 1.80 -14.35 -2.03
N SER A 233 0.87 -14.06 -2.94
CA SER A 233 -0.04 -12.93 -2.76
C SER A 233 -1.05 -13.19 -1.64
N SER A 234 -1.42 -12.14 -0.90
CA SER A 234 -2.49 -12.23 0.11
C SER A 234 -3.82 -12.68 -0.51
N ALA A 235 -4.06 -12.32 -1.78
CA ALA A 235 -5.24 -12.78 -2.51
C ALA A 235 -5.27 -14.31 -2.64
N THR A 236 -4.13 -14.93 -2.95
CA THR A 236 -4.05 -16.39 -3.05
C THR A 236 -4.06 -17.06 -1.68
N GLN A 237 -3.27 -16.55 -0.74
CA GLN A 237 -3.08 -17.19 0.57
C GLN A 237 -4.27 -17.03 1.52
N LEU A 238 -4.90 -15.86 1.54
CA LEU A 238 -5.95 -15.53 2.50
C LEU A 238 -7.35 -15.53 1.88
N LEU A 239 -7.45 -15.27 0.57
CA LEU A 239 -8.73 -14.98 -0.08
C LEU A 239 -9.15 -16.08 -1.07
N GLY A 240 -8.34 -17.15 -1.20
CA GLY A 240 -8.63 -18.27 -2.09
C GLY A 240 -8.61 -17.91 -3.58
N ALA A 241 -8.00 -16.79 -3.97
CA ALA A 241 -7.83 -16.48 -5.38
C ALA A 241 -6.98 -17.57 -6.06
N PRO A 242 -7.35 -18.04 -7.26
CA PRO A 242 -6.59 -19.06 -7.94
C PRO A 242 -5.19 -18.56 -8.26
N SER A 243 -4.16 -19.30 -7.84
CA SER A 243 -2.79 -19.01 -8.25
C SER A 243 -2.61 -19.33 -9.74
N ASP A 244 -1.86 -18.49 -10.44
CA ASP A 244 -1.45 -18.73 -11.82
C ASP A 244 0.08 -18.81 -11.92
N PRO A 245 0.71 -19.95 -11.59
CA PRO A 245 2.17 -20.07 -11.60
C PRO A 245 2.79 -19.82 -12.98
N LYS A 246 2.07 -20.14 -14.07
CA LYS A 246 2.56 -19.87 -15.43
C LYS A 246 2.51 -18.39 -15.76
N GLY A 247 1.41 -17.72 -15.43
CA GLY A 247 1.29 -16.28 -15.57
C GLY A 247 2.29 -15.54 -14.68
N GLU A 248 2.47 -15.98 -13.44
CA GLU A 248 3.48 -15.42 -12.52
C GLU A 248 4.88 -15.52 -13.11
N ALA A 249 5.28 -16.70 -13.59
CA ALA A 249 6.58 -16.90 -14.23
C ALA A 249 6.75 -16.02 -15.46
N ALA A 250 5.73 -15.93 -16.33
CA ALA A 250 5.77 -15.08 -17.52
C ALA A 250 5.93 -13.59 -17.18
N VAL A 251 5.26 -13.10 -16.13
CA VAL A 251 5.39 -11.71 -15.67
C VAL A 251 6.78 -11.47 -15.10
N LEU A 252 7.30 -12.38 -14.28
CA LEU A 252 8.66 -12.30 -13.73
C LEU A 252 9.71 -12.28 -14.84
N ASP A 253 9.63 -13.21 -15.81
CA ASP A 253 10.56 -13.30 -16.94
C ASP A 253 10.52 -12.03 -17.81
N ALA A 254 9.33 -11.46 -18.02
CA ALA A 254 9.19 -10.24 -18.80
C ALA A 254 9.83 -9.02 -18.11
N LEU A 255 9.59 -8.86 -16.79
CA LEU A 255 10.16 -7.74 -16.02
C LEU A 255 11.67 -7.89 -15.82
N GLU A 256 12.16 -9.10 -15.58
CA GLU A 256 13.59 -9.37 -15.44
C GLU A 256 14.34 -9.11 -16.74
N ARG A 257 13.83 -9.59 -17.88
CA ARG A 257 14.39 -9.29 -19.20
C ARG A 257 14.42 -7.79 -19.48
N ALA A 258 13.32 -7.10 -19.20
CA ALA A 258 13.23 -5.66 -19.35
C ALA A 258 14.29 -4.93 -18.50
N LEU A 259 14.50 -5.38 -17.27
CA LEU A 259 15.51 -4.84 -16.36
C LEU A 259 16.94 -5.06 -16.91
N GLN A 260 17.23 -6.27 -17.38
CA GLN A 260 18.54 -6.59 -18.00
C GLN A 260 18.79 -5.79 -19.28
N GLU A 261 17.78 -5.67 -20.16
CA GLU A 261 17.88 -4.88 -21.39
C GLU A 261 18.06 -3.38 -21.12
N ALA A 262 17.38 -2.87 -20.09
CA ALA A 262 17.43 -1.46 -19.73
C ALA A 262 18.75 -1.05 -19.09
N LEU A 263 19.36 -1.92 -18.26
CA LEU A 263 20.52 -1.58 -17.42
C LEU A 263 21.79 -2.31 -17.80
N GLY A 264 21.73 -3.40 -18.56
CA GLY A 264 22.90 -4.23 -18.86
C GLY A 264 23.48 -4.97 -17.65
N LEU A 265 22.73 -5.07 -16.54
CA LEU A 265 23.20 -5.69 -15.30
C LEU A 265 22.73 -7.15 -15.18
N PRO A 266 23.58 -8.09 -14.75
CA PRO A 266 23.22 -9.50 -14.60
C PRO A 266 22.31 -9.71 -13.37
N THR A 267 21.42 -10.69 -13.49
CA THR A 267 20.52 -11.13 -12.43
C THR A 267 20.60 -12.65 -12.18
N ALA A 268 21.53 -13.35 -12.83
CA ALA A 268 21.64 -14.79 -12.75
C ALA A 268 21.83 -15.26 -11.31
N GLY A 269 21.03 -16.26 -10.89
CA GLY A 269 21.07 -16.76 -9.51
C GLY A 269 20.29 -15.93 -8.49
N ALA A 270 19.66 -14.82 -8.88
CA ALA A 270 18.80 -14.05 -7.97
C ALA A 270 17.54 -14.83 -7.60
N GLU A 271 17.15 -14.75 -6.33
CA GLU A 271 15.83 -15.18 -5.89
C GLU A 271 14.79 -14.21 -6.41
N ARG A 272 13.71 -14.72 -7.04
CA ARG A 272 12.67 -13.91 -7.68
C ARG A 272 11.35 -14.02 -6.96
N GLN A 273 10.66 -12.90 -6.83
CA GLN A 273 9.30 -12.86 -6.31
C GLN A 273 8.47 -11.81 -7.04
N LEU A 274 7.21 -12.16 -7.36
CA LEU A 274 6.23 -11.19 -7.85
C LEU A 274 5.48 -10.58 -6.65
N MET A 275 5.59 -9.26 -6.52
CA MET A 275 4.75 -8.49 -5.60
C MET A 275 3.72 -7.70 -6.42
N ARG A 276 2.46 -8.11 -6.34
CA ARG A 276 1.39 -7.44 -7.06
C ARG A 276 0.44 -6.72 -6.12
N TRP A 277 0.15 -5.48 -6.45
CA TRP A 277 -0.87 -4.66 -5.81
C TRP A 277 -2.06 -4.49 -6.76
N GLY A 278 -3.23 -5.00 -6.39
CA GLY A 278 -4.44 -4.89 -7.21
C GLY A 278 -5.04 -3.47 -7.23
N ALA A 279 -4.64 -2.62 -6.29
CA ALA A 279 -4.94 -1.21 -6.19
C ALA A 279 -3.76 -0.57 -5.46
N ALA A 280 -2.82 0.01 -6.20
CA ALA A 280 -1.53 0.44 -5.66
C ALA A 280 -1.56 1.87 -5.15
N PHE A 281 -2.13 2.78 -5.93
CA PHE A 281 -2.12 4.21 -5.63
C PHE A 281 -3.50 4.79 -5.90
N PRO A 282 -4.19 5.34 -4.87
CA PRO A 282 -5.48 6.00 -5.09
C PRO A 282 -5.29 7.22 -6.00
N GLN A 283 -6.24 7.41 -6.92
CA GLN A 283 -6.29 8.58 -7.78
C GLN A 283 -7.35 9.57 -7.29
N ALA A 284 -7.10 10.85 -7.49
CA ALA A 284 -8.06 11.89 -7.16
C ALA A 284 -9.32 11.79 -8.06
N PRO A 285 -10.50 12.12 -7.51
CA PRO A 285 -10.71 12.59 -6.15
C PRO A 285 -10.71 11.44 -5.13
N GLY A 286 -10.12 11.68 -3.95
CA GLY A 286 -10.19 10.75 -2.81
C GLY A 286 -11.48 10.95 -1.99
N LEU A 287 -11.52 10.30 -0.82
CA LEU A 287 -12.59 10.53 0.15
C LEU A 287 -12.48 11.98 0.70
N PRO A 288 -13.52 12.82 0.58
CA PRO A 288 -13.53 14.15 1.19
C PRO A 288 -13.34 14.07 2.71
N ALA A 289 -12.53 14.95 3.29
CA ALA A 289 -12.26 14.99 4.73
C ALA A 289 -13.55 15.16 5.58
N ALA A 290 -14.57 15.84 5.05
CA ALA A 290 -15.87 15.99 5.71
C ALA A 290 -16.66 14.67 5.86
N LEU A 291 -16.28 13.63 5.09
CA LEU A 291 -16.90 12.30 5.15
C LEU A 291 -16.02 11.28 5.92
N GLN A 292 -14.93 11.75 6.53
CA GLN A 292 -14.00 10.89 7.24
C GLN A 292 -14.59 10.26 8.52
N LEU A 293 -15.56 10.90 9.14
CA LEU A 293 -16.26 10.39 10.32
C LEU A 293 -17.76 10.46 10.11
N CYS A 294 -18.46 9.33 10.28
CA CYS A 294 -19.93 9.21 10.27
C CYS A 294 -20.41 8.85 11.69
N PRO A 295 -20.70 9.86 12.54
CA PRO A 295 -20.99 9.63 13.96
C PRO A 295 -22.25 8.82 14.21
N GLN A 296 -23.31 9.02 13.41
CA GLN A 296 -24.57 8.29 13.53
C GLN A 296 -24.34 6.78 13.35
N SER A 297 -23.52 6.40 12.38
CA SER A 297 -23.17 5.01 12.10
C SER A 297 -21.97 4.50 12.90
N ARG A 298 -21.32 5.34 13.71
CA ARG A 298 -20.14 5.01 14.50
C ARG A 298 -19.02 4.38 13.66
N ILE A 299 -18.74 4.98 12.50
CA ILE A 299 -17.68 4.54 11.59
C ILE A 299 -16.81 5.70 11.16
N GLY A 300 -15.51 5.44 11.07
CA GLY A 300 -14.52 6.38 10.56
C GLY A 300 -13.63 5.75 9.48
N PHE A 301 -12.98 6.60 8.71
CA PHE A 301 -12.14 6.25 7.58
C PHE A 301 -10.80 6.97 7.70
N CYS A 302 -9.71 6.25 7.54
CA CYS A 302 -8.37 6.83 7.45
C CYS A 302 -7.53 6.03 6.45
N GLY A 303 -6.55 6.69 5.86
CA GLY A 303 -5.71 6.06 4.85
C GLY A 303 -5.20 7.10 3.87
N ASP A 304 -4.35 6.66 2.96
CA ASP A 304 -3.78 7.48 1.89
C ASP A 304 -4.83 7.96 0.86
N TYR A 305 -6.01 7.37 0.89
CA TYR A 305 -7.16 7.69 0.03
C TYR A 305 -8.02 8.85 0.54
N VAL A 306 -7.77 9.38 1.73
CA VAL A 306 -8.45 10.59 2.24
C VAL A 306 -7.80 11.83 1.63
N THR A 307 -8.61 12.73 1.07
CA THR A 307 -8.14 13.95 0.40
C THR A 307 -7.37 14.85 1.37
N SER A 308 -6.08 15.04 1.09
CA SER A 308 -5.15 15.86 1.87
C SER A 308 -3.94 16.22 1.03
N GLU A 309 -3.03 17.05 1.53
CA GLU A 309 -1.74 17.33 0.86
C GLU A 309 -0.89 16.06 0.66
N GLY A 310 -0.96 15.12 1.60
CA GLY A 310 -0.28 13.84 1.52
C GLY A 310 -1.04 12.73 0.80
N PHE A 311 -2.11 13.04 0.05
CA PHE A 311 -2.93 12.06 -0.67
C PHE A 311 -2.09 11.07 -1.49
N GLY A 312 -2.39 9.78 -1.39
CA GLY A 312 -1.68 8.69 -2.06
C GLY A 312 -0.30 8.36 -1.45
N ARG A 313 0.00 8.84 -0.24
CA ARG A 313 1.30 8.67 0.44
C ARG A 313 1.13 8.16 1.87
N ILE A 314 2.20 7.64 2.43
CA ILE A 314 2.28 7.26 3.86
C ILE A 314 1.98 8.47 4.76
N GLU A 315 2.47 9.65 4.39
CA GLU A 315 2.18 10.90 5.06
C GLU A 315 0.66 11.16 5.16
N GLY A 316 -0.05 11.06 4.04
CA GLY A 316 -1.51 11.24 4.01
C GLY A 316 -2.25 10.19 4.84
N ALA A 317 -1.80 8.95 4.84
CA ALA A 317 -2.38 7.92 5.69
C ALA A 317 -2.24 8.25 7.18
N ILE A 318 -1.07 8.73 7.60
CA ILE A 318 -0.80 9.09 9.01
C ILE A 318 -1.54 10.36 9.42
N THR A 319 -1.53 11.39 8.57
CA THR A 319 -2.24 12.65 8.87
C THR A 319 -3.75 12.47 8.91
N SER A 320 -4.31 11.66 8.01
CA SER A 320 -5.73 11.33 8.03
C SER A 320 -6.13 10.53 9.28
N ALA A 321 -5.27 9.60 9.72
CA ALA A 321 -5.50 8.86 10.96
C ALA A 321 -5.48 9.77 12.19
N ALA A 322 -4.53 10.70 12.27
CA ALA A 322 -4.45 11.68 13.34
C ALA A 322 -5.68 12.63 13.36
N ALA A 323 -6.11 13.08 12.17
CA ALA A 323 -7.30 13.92 12.05
C ALA A 323 -8.58 13.18 12.46
N LEU A 324 -8.72 11.89 12.08
CA LEU A 324 -9.83 11.05 12.53
C LEU A 324 -9.81 10.85 14.05
N ALA A 325 -8.64 10.55 14.62
CA ALA A 325 -8.50 10.37 16.06
C ALA A 325 -8.92 11.62 16.84
N ALA A 326 -8.51 12.81 16.40
CA ALA A 326 -8.91 14.08 17.01
C ALA A 326 -10.44 14.31 16.99
N GLN A 327 -11.13 13.85 15.95
CA GLN A 327 -12.58 13.93 15.85
C GLN A 327 -13.31 12.85 16.67
N LEU A 328 -12.71 11.67 16.77
CA LEU A 328 -13.32 10.49 17.41
C LEU A 328 -13.19 10.54 18.95
N LEU A 329 -12.05 10.96 19.47
CA LEU A 329 -11.77 10.96 20.92
C LEU A 329 -12.83 11.64 21.78
N PRO A 330 -13.42 12.80 21.39
CA PRO A 330 -14.50 13.44 22.15
C PRO A 330 -15.80 12.64 22.19
N LEU A 331 -15.96 11.60 21.36
CA LEU A 331 -17.17 10.80 21.22
C LEU A 331 -17.05 9.43 21.93
N LEU A 332 -15.88 9.09 22.44
CA LEU A 332 -15.61 7.86 23.19
C LEU A 332 -15.89 8.06 24.69
#